data_be479bad9e016fb596081d2678b8dd15
#
_entry.id   be479bad9e016fb596081d2678b8dd15
#
_cell.length_a   1.000
_cell.length_b   1.000
_cell.length_c   1.000
_cell.angle_alpha   90.00
_cell.angle_beta   90.00
_cell.angle_gamma   90.00
#
_symmetry.space_group_name_H-M   'P 1'
#
loop_
_entity.id
_entity.type
_entity.pdbx_description
1 polymer ?
#
loop_
_entity_poly.entity_id
_entity_poly.type
_entity_poly.pdbx_seq_one_letter_code
_entity_poly.pdbx_strand_id
1 'polypeptide(L)'
;MPSKKDLQTPNMCSWCAGCGDFGIWTALKDAAQKEGWDSSNTVFVAGIGCHGHMVNFVKMTCFEGLHGRPIPVASGIKIANNRLNVIVFTGDGDCLAEGGNHFIHAAKRNQDITVMLHDNAIYGLTTGQTSPTSPKGFQSKSTPEGNIEEPLHPLRVAIASGATFAARCYSGDIPMLVDLMAKAVNHKGFSVLQILQPCVVFNKVYSHIFYQRSIYELKGSYDPTDKEAAFAKTLEWGIGKIPIGVLYQVKEPTYEEQIPQIQKRALVARPAKKRDIRELLIKYQ
;
A
#
# COMPACT_ATOMS: atom_id res chain seq x y z
N MET A 1 -20.63 2.01 14.34
CA MET A 1 -19.60 1.33 13.56
C MET A 1 -20.30 0.55 12.45
N PRO A 2 -19.82 0.62 11.21
CA PRO A 2 -20.43 -0.15 10.12
C PRO A 2 -20.29 -1.66 10.36
N SER A 3 -21.29 -2.46 9.99
CA SER A 3 -21.13 -3.91 9.97
C SER A 3 -20.35 -4.34 8.71
N LYS A 4 -19.81 -5.56 8.69
CA LYS A 4 -19.14 -6.10 7.48
C LYS A 4 -20.05 -6.08 6.24
N LYS A 5 -21.37 -6.25 6.41
CA LYS A 5 -22.35 -6.17 5.33
C LYS A 5 -22.51 -4.75 4.80
N ASP A 6 -22.45 -3.76 5.69
CA ASP A 6 -22.56 -2.35 5.30
C ASP A 6 -21.35 -1.89 4.48
N LEU A 7 -20.20 -2.54 4.65
CA LEU A 7 -18.98 -2.29 3.91
C LEU A 7 -18.89 -3.02 2.55
N GLN A 8 -19.83 -3.90 2.26
CA GLN A 8 -19.82 -4.66 1.01
C GLN A 8 -20.74 -4.02 -0.03
N THR A 9 -20.24 -3.87 -1.26
CA THR A 9 -21.08 -3.49 -2.40
C THR A 9 -21.89 -4.68 -2.90
N PRO A 10 -22.98 -4.46 -3.67
CA PRO A 10 -23.73 -5.54 -4.29
C PRO A 10 -22.99 -6.21 -5.45
N ASN A 11 -21.85 -5.68 -5.87
CA ASN A 11 -21.10 -6.18 -7.01
C ASN A 11 -20.47 -7.55 -6.69
N MET A 12 -20.54 -8.46 -7.68
CA MET A 12 -19.86 -9.74 -7.59
C MET A 12 -18.36 -9.53 -7.77
N CYS A 13 -17.54 -10.11 -6.87
CA CYS A 13 -16.11 -10.06 -6.99
C CYS A 13 -15.63 -10.77 -8.25
N SER A 14 -14.86 -10.08 -9.08
CA SER A 14 -14.34 -10.57 -10.36
C SER A 14 -12.95 -11.19 -10.28
N TRP A 15 -12.34 -11.30 -9.11
CA TRP A 15 -11.06 -11.97 -8.93
C TRP A 15 -11.13 -13.47 -9.21
N CYS A 16 -10.03 -14.05 -9.65
CA CYS A 16 -9.92 -15.49 -9.89
C CYS A 16 -10.18 -16.28 -8.60
N ALA A 17 -10.82 -17.43 -8.71
CA ALA A 17 -11.06 -18.31 -7.57
C ALA A 17 -9.73 -18.68 -6.86
N GLY A 18 -9.65 -18.41 -5.57
CA GLY A 18 -8.43 -18.62 -4.78
C GLY A 18 -7.39 -17.49 -4.86
N CYS A 19 -7.68 -16.37 -5.53
CA CYS A 19 -6.80 -15.20 -5.55
C CYS A 19 -6.59 -14.64 -4.14
N GLY A 20 -5.36 -14.22 -3.82
CA GLY A 20 -5.01 -13.62 -2.53
C GLY A 20 -5.78 -12.34 -2.21
N ASP A 21 -6.32 -11.64 -3.21
CA ASP A 21 -7.15 -10.44 -3.02
C ASP A 21 -8.42 -10.69 -2.19
N PHE A 22 -8.98 -11.90 -2.22
CA PHE A 22 -10.11 -12.25 -1.34
C PHE A 22 -9.74 -12.20 0.14
N GLY A 23 -8.52 -12.65 0.48
CA GLY A 23 -7.99 -12.54 1.84
C GLY A 23 -7.83 -11.09 2.27
N ILE A 24 -7.25 -10.26 1.40
CA ILE A 24 -7.05 -8.83 1.64
C ILE A 24 -8.39 -8.11 1.81
N TRP A 25 -9.35 -8.37 0.94
CA TRP A 25 -10.70 -7.81 1.04
C TRP A 25 -11.43 -8.20 2.33
N THR A 26 -11.27 -9.45 2.76
CA THR A 26 -11.84 -9.92 4.03
C THR A 26 -11.21 -9.20 5.22
N ALA A 27 -9.86 -9.17 5.27
CA ALA A 27 -9.13 -8.50 6.34
C ALA A 27 -9.43 -6.99 6.39
N LEU A 28 -9.57 -6.34 5.23
CA LEU A 28 -9.89 -4.91 5.14
C LEU A 28 -11.26 -4.60 5.78
N LYS A 29 -12.29 -5.40 5.52
CA LYS A 29 -13.61 -5.21 6.13
C LYS A 29 -13.57 -5.42 7.64
N ASP A 30 -12.78 -6.39 8.11
CA ASP A 30 -12.61 -6.69 9.53
C ASP A 30 -11.85 -5.56 10.23
N ALA A 31 -10.78 -5.05 9.62
CA ALA A 31 -10.02 -3.90 10.12
C ALA A 31 -10.89 -2.64 10.15
N ALA A 32 -11.64 -2.35 9.06
CA ALA A 32 -12.52 -1.20 8.99
C ALA A 32 -13.63 -1.24 10.06
N GLN A 33 -14.22 -2.39 10.31
CA GLN A 33 -15.20 -2.56 11.40
C GLN A 33 -14.56 -2.36 12.76
N LYS A 34 -13.39 -2.95 13.02
CA LYS A 34 -12.67 -2.86 14.29
C LYS A 34 -12.26 -1.43 14.62
N GLU A 35 -11.73 -0.71 13.63
CA GLU A 35 -11.16 0.63 13.77
C GLU A 35 -12.19 1.76 13.53
N GLY A 36 -13.42 1.43 13.13
CA GLY A 36 -14.46 2.41 12.85
C GLY A 36 -14.19 3.25 11.60
N TRP A 37 -13.57 2.66 10.58
CA TRP A 37 -13.36 3.35 9.30
C TRP A 37 -14.67 3.40 8.53
N ASP A 38 -15.02 4.60 8.07
CA ASP A 38 -16.19 4.85 7.25
C ASP A 38 -15.94 5.97 6.23
N SER A 39 -16.94 6.24 5.38
CA SER A 39 -16.82 7.25 4.32
C SER A 39 -16.66 8.69 4.81
N SER A 40 -16.81 8.96 6.13
CA SER A 40 -16.62 10.30 6.71
C SER A 40 -15.19 10.55 7.19
N ASN A 41 -14.45 9.49 7.52
CA ASN A 41 -13.10 9.56 8.10
C ASN A 41 -12.02 8.88 7.28
N THR A 42 -12.38 8.08 6.25
CA THR A 42 -11.43 7.27 5.49
C THR A 42 -11.70 7.35 3.99
N VAL A 43 -10.64 7.48 3.21
CA VAL A 43 -10.69 7.47 1.74
C VAL A 43 -9.74 6.38 1.22
N PHE A 44 -10.24 5.57 0.30
CA PHE A 44 -9.47 4.57 -0.43
C PHE A 44 -9.05 5.11 -1.78
N VAL A 45 -7.78 4.97 -2.11
CA VAL A 45 -7.22 5.37 -3.40
C VAL A 45 -6.60 4.16 -4.04
N ALA A 46 -7.09 3.77 -5.21
CA ALA A 46 -6.58 2.61 -5.93
C ALA A 46 -5.83 3.00 -7.22
N GLY A 47 -4.80 2.24 -7.54
CA GLY A 47 -4.17 2.23 -8.86
C GLY A 47 -4.81 1.18 -9.77
N ILE A 48 -4.11 0.82 -10.85
CA ILE A 48 -4.62 -0.09 -11.89
C ILE A 48 -3.97 -1.46 -11.77
N GLY A 49 -4.82 -2.47 -11.65
CA GLY A 49 -4.47 -3.88 -11.52
C GLY A 49 -5.57 -4.67 -10.81
N CYS A 50 -5.35 -5.95 -10.50
CA CYS A 50 -6.32 -6.76 -9.75
C CYS A 50 -6.69 -6.12 -8.40
N HIS A 51 -5.72 -5.52 -7.73
CA HIS A 51 -5.92 -4.75 -6.48
C HIS A 51 -6.86 -3.55 -6.66
N GLY A 52 -6.89 -2.92 -7.84
CA GLY A 52 -7.74 -1.76 -8.14
C GLY A 52 -9.23 -2.08 -8.03
N HIS A 53 -9.62 -3.30 -8.30
CA HIS A 53 -11.01 -3.74 -8.11
C HIS A 53 -11.49 -3.69 -6.65
N MET A 54 -10.60 -3.45 -5.68
CA MET A 54 -10.99 -3.26 -4.29
C MET A 54 -12.05 -2.16 -4.15
N VAL A 55 -11.92 -1.06 -4.89
CA VAL A 55 -12.89 0.08 -4.87
C VAL A 55 -14.29 -0.32 -5.39
N ASN A 56 -14.39 -1.39 -6.16
CA ASN A 56 -15.67 -1.88 -6.68
C ASN A 56 -16.41 -2.77 -5.66
N PHE A 57 -15.70 -3.33 -4.68
CA PHE A 57 -16.22 -4.36 -3.77
C PHE A 57 -16.30 -3.89 -2.32
N VAL A 58 -15.85 -2.67 -2.02
CA VAL A 58 -15.95 -2.06 -0.70
C VAL A 58 -16.74 -0.75 -0.78
N LYS A 59 -17.77 -0.63 0.06
CA LYS A 59 -18.63 0.57 0.14
C LYS A 59 -17.98 1.63 1.04
N MET A 60 -17.05 2.37 0.44
CA MET A 60 -16.29 3.47 1.08
C MET A 60 -16.19 4.64 0.10
N THR A 61 -15.73 5.79 0.57
CA THR A 61 -15.28 6.85 -0.34
C THR A 61 -14.03 6.39 -1.05
N CYS A 62 -14.11 6.19 -2.36
CA CYS A 62 -13.05 5.64 -3.18
C CYS A 62 -12.69 6.59 -4.33
N PHE A 63 -11.42 6.56 -4.70
CA PHE A 63 -10.91 7.19 -5.92
C PHE A 63 -10.01 6.18 -6.65
N GLU A 64 -10.31 5.90 -7.92
CA GLU A 64 -9.44 5.10 -8.77
C GLU A 64 -8.60 6.02 -9.65
N GLY A 65 -7.27 5.95 -9.50
CA GLY A 65 -6.31 6.73 -10.24
C GLY A 65 -5.88 6.06 -11.54
N LEU A 66 -5.00 6.72 -12.29
CA LEU A 66 -4.31 6.11 -13.42
C LEU A 66 -3.23 5.15 -12.90
N HIS A 67 -2.75 4.27 -13.79
CA HIS A 67 -1.67 3.33 -13.49
C HIS A 67 -0.43 4.05 -12.95
N GLY A 68 0.07 3.60 -11.79
CA GLY A 68 1.19 4.21 -11.08
C GLY A 68 0.89 5.55 -10.41
N ARG A 69 -0.38 6.00 -10.36
CA ARG A 69 -0.76 7.31 -9.84
C ARG A 69 -1.61 7.34 -8.56
N PRO A 70 -1.85 6.22 -7.85
CA PRO A 70 -2.65 6.30 -6.63
C PRO A 70 -1.96 7.11 -5.52
N ILE A 71 -0.63 7.01 -5.39
CA ILE A 71 0.14 7.72 -4.36
C ILE A 71 0.06 9.25 -4.49
N PRO A 72 0.31 9.88 -5.66
CA PRO A 72 0.17 11.34 -5.78
C PRO A 72 -1.27 11.82 -5.57
N VAL A 73 -2.28 11.03 -5.96
CA VAL A 73 -3.68 11.32 -5.64
C VAL A 73 -3.91 11.29 -4.14
N ALA A 74 -3.46 10.25 -3.44
CA ALA A 74 -3.53 10.13 -1.99
C ALA A 74 -2.84 11.29 -1.28
N SER A 75 -1.66 11.68 -1.75
CA SER A 75 -0.91 12.84 -1.25
C SER A 75 -1.73 14.14 -1.37
N GLY A 76 -2.37 14.36 -2.50
CA GLY A 76 -3.25 15.52 -2.72
C GLY A 76 -4.45 15.51 -1.78
N ILE A 77 -5.12 14.37 -1.61
CA ILE A 77 -6.25 14.19 -0.68
C ILE A 77 -5.81 14.49 0.76
N LYS A 78 -4.67 13.93 1.20
CA LYS A 78 -4.16 14.13 2.55
C LYS A 78 -3.80 15.59 2.83
N ILE A 79 -3.18 16.29 1.90
CA ILE A 79 -2.89 17.73 2.01
C ILE A 79 -4.19 18.54 2.04
N ALA A 80 -5.17 18.19 1.23
CA ALA A 80 -6.46 18.88 1.20
C ALA A 80 -7.26 18.71 2.49
N ASN A 81 -7.23 17.48 3.05
CA ASN A 81 -7.86 17.14 4.33
C ASN A 81 -6.99 16.20 5.15
N ASN A 82 -6.10 16.77 5.96
CA ASN A 82 -5.16 16.05 6.81
C ASN A 82 -5.79 15.25 7.97
N ARG A 83 -7.11 15.32 8.14
CA ARG A 83 -7.86 14.57 9.15
C ARG A 83 -8.30 13.20 8.68
N LEU A 84 -8.28 12.94 7.38
CA LEU A 84 -8.69 11.66 6.81
C LEU A 84 -7.60 10.61 6.98
N ASN A 85 -8.03 9.36 7.21
CA ASN A 85 -7.21 8.21 6.90
C ASN A 85 -7.20 8.06 5.37
N VAL A 86 -6.02 8.06 4.76
CA VAL A 86 -5.88 7.89 3.32
C VAL A 86 -5.11 6.60 3.06
N ILE A 87 -5.82 5.62 2.50
CA ILE A 87 -5.31 4.27 2.28
C ILE A 87 -5.19 4.03 0.78
N VAL A 88 -3.98 3.68 0.35
CA VAL A 88 -3.66 3.39 -1.05
C VAL A 88 -3.64 1.89 -1.28
N PHE A 89 -4.38 1.40 -2.27
CA PHE A 89 -4.28 0.05 -2.80
C PHE A 89 -3.52 0.07 -4.11
N THR A 90 -2.40 -0.62 -4.16
CA THR A 90 -1.50 -0.64 -5.32
C THR A 90 -0.86 -2.02 -5.47
N GLY A 91 -0.64 -2.47 -6.68
CA GLY A 91 0.13 -3.69 -6.96
C GLY A 91 1.63 -3.39 -7.04
N ASP A 92 2.44 -4.43 -7.05
CA ASP A 92 3.89 -4.31 -7.19
C ASP A 92 4.31 -3.64 -8.50
N GLY A 93 3.71 -4.01 -9.63
CA GLY A 93 3.92 -3.35 -10.92
C GLY A 93 3.42 -1.90 -10.91
N ASP A 94 2.19 -1.67 -10.46
CA ASP A 94 1.58 -0.35 -10.36
C ASP A 94 2.41 0.61 -9.49
N CYS A 95 2.87 0.14 -8.32
CA CYS A 95 3.61 0.95 -7.36
C CYS A 95 5.06 1.19 -7.78
N LEU A 96 5.77 0.14 -8.20
CA LEU A 96 7.23 0.17 -8.30
C LEU A 96 7.73 0.41 -9.72
N ALA A 97 7.02 -0.07 -10.75
CA ALA A 97 7.36 0.25 -12.14
C ALA A 97 6.76 1.59 -12.55
N GLU A 98 5.42 1.68 -12.56
CA GLU A 98 4.73 2.87 -13.06
C GLU A 98 4.76 4.03 -12.05
N GLY A 99 4.75 3.71 -10.74
CA GLY A 99 4.65 4.66 -9.63
C GLY A 99 5.93 4.84 -8.80
N GLY A 100 7.05 4.20 -9.16
CA GLY A 100 8.25 4.12 -8.31
C GLY A 100 8.75 5.47 -7.78
N ASN A 101 8.77 6.48 -8.63
CA ASN A 101 9.18 7.83 -8.24
C ASN A 101 8.22 8.45 -7.19
N HIS A 102 6.91 8.23 -7.33
CA HIS A 102 5.92 8.72 -6.37
C HIS A 102 6.05 8.03 -5.02
N PHE A 103 6.31 6.71 -5.03
CA PHE A 103 6.54 5.92 -3.83
C PHE A 103 7.76 6.43 -3.04
N ILE A 104 8.90 6.60 -3.71
CA ILE A 104 10.13 7.12 -3.12
C ILE A 104 9.91 8.52 -2.52
N HIS A 105 9.28 9.42 -3.26
CA HIS A 105 9.11 10.80 -2.81
C HIS A 105 8.05 10.95 -1.71
N ALA A 106 7.02 10.12 -1.66
CA ALA A 106 6.06 10.10 -0.57
C ALA A 106 6.72 9.58 0.74
N ALA A 107 7.50 8.51 0.64
CA ALA A 107 8.30 7.99 1.76
C ALA A 107 9.32 9.02 2.27
N LYS A 108 10.08 9.66 1.35
CA LYS A 108 11.06 10.71 1.69
C LYS A 108 10.44 11.88 2.45
N ARG A 109 9.20 12.24 2.14
CA ARG A 109 8.48 13.33 2.80
C ARG A 109 7.82 12.90 4.10
N ASN A 110 7.81 11.62 4.41
CA ASN A 110 7.03 11.04 5.51
C ASN A 110 5.56 11.51 5.47
N GLN A 111 4.91 11.42 4.30
CA GLN A 111 3.50 11.78 4.15
C GLN A 111 2.61 10.83 4.94
N ASP A 112 1.64 11.37 5.69
CA ASP A 112 0.71 10.58 6.53
C ASP A 112 -0.33 9.82 5.69
N ILE A 113 0.15 8.86 4.89
CA ILE A 113 -0.65 7.96 4.06
C ILE A 113 -0.21 6.51 4.26
N THR A 114 -1.13 5.59 4.08
CA THR A 114 -0.86 4.14 4.19
C THR A 114 -0.92 3.48 2.84
N VAL A 115 0.15 2.78 2.45
CA VAL A 115 0.24 2.01 1.20
C VAL A 115 0.05 0.53 1.50
N MET A 116 -1.07 -0.05 1.03
CA MET A 116 -1.33 -1.48 1.00
C MET A 116 -0.81 -2.01 -0.34
N LEU A 117 0.38 -2.59 -0.32
CA LEU A 117 1.06 -3.10 -1.51
C LEU A 117 0.68 -4.57 -1.74
N HIS A 118 -0.16 -4.85 -2.72
CA HIS A 118 -0.54 -6.19 -3.14
C HIS A 118 0.58 -6.77 -4.02
N ASP A 119 1.49 -7.52 -3.42
CA ASP A 119 2.67 -8.06 -4.10
C ASP A 119 2.42 -9.50 -4.55
N ASN A 120 2.09 -9.67 -5.82
CA ASN A 120 1.89 -10.97 -6.46
C ASN A 120 3.02 -11.35 -7.43
N ALA A 121 4.04 -10.51 -7.53
CA ALA A 121 5.21 -10.66 -8.38
C ALA A 121 4.86 -10.90 -9.87
N ILE A 122 3.77 -10.25 -10.36
CA ILE A 122 3.36 -10.35 -11.76
C ILE A 122 2.32 -9.28 -12.12
N TYR A 123 2.27 -8.82 -13.36
CA TYR A 123 1.11 -8.08 -13.89
C TYR A 123 -0.04 -9.06 -14.18
N GLY A 124 -0.91 -9.31 -13.16
CA GLY A 124 -1.97 -10.31 -13.25
C GLY A 124 -3.12 -9.90 -14.15
N LEU A 125 -3.58 -8.64 -14.08
CA LEU A 125 -4.73 -8.15 -14.82
C LEU A 125 -4.50 -8.20 -16.34
N THR A 126 -3.28 -7.90 -16.80
CA THR A 126 -2.88 -7.92 -18.20
C THR A 126 -2.36 -9.28 -18.68
N THR A 127 -2.65 -10.33 -17.91
CA THR A 127 -2.44 -11.74 -18.25
C THR A 127 -1.00 -12.26 -18.16
N GLY A 128 -0.15 -11.70 -17.27
CA GLY A 128 1.01 -12.42 -16.79
C GLY A 128 2.37 -11.93 -17.26
N GLN A 129 2.57 -10.63 -17.46
CA GLN A 129 3.90 -10.05 -17.69
C GLN A 129 4.70 -10.02 -16.38
N THR A 130 6.03 -10.10 -16.48
CA THR A 130 6.91 -9.90 -15.32
C THR A 130 6.76 -8.51 -14.76
N SER A 131 6.75 -8.40 -13.44
CA SER A 131 6.72 -7.16 -12.65
C SER A 131 8.06 -6.91 -11.97
N PRO A 132 8.30 -5.76 -11.34
CA PRO A 132 9.56 -5.47 -10.68
C PRO A 132 9.93 -6.44 -9.53
N THR A 133 8.96 -7.15 -8.95
CA THR A 133 9.19 -8.14 -7.89
C THR A 133 9.24 -9.57 -8.41
N SER A 134 9.07 -9.79 -9.72
CA SER A 134 9.19 -11.12 -10.33
C SER A 134 10.59 -11.69 -10.13
N PRO A 135 10.72 -12.97 -9.75
CA PRO A 135 12.03 -13.56 -9.55
C PRO A 135 12.85 -13.65 -10.84
N LYS A 136 14.17 -13.60 -10.71
CA LYS A 136 15.08 -13.86 -11.82
C LYS A 136 14.84 -15.27 -12.39
N GLY A 137 14.87 -15.39 -13.69
CA GLY A 137 14.59 -16.64 -14.39
C GLY A 137 13.09 -16.98 -14.54
N PHE A 138 12.18 -16.12 -14.03
CA PHE A 138 10.74 -16.35 -14.15
C PHE A 138 10.31 -16.29 -15.63
N GLN A 139 9.72 -17.38 -16.12
CA GLN A 139 9.20 -17.45 -17.48
C GLN A 139 7.76 -16.97 -17.55
N SER A 140 7.51 -16.07 -18.47
CA SER A 140 6.18 -15.52 -18.77
C SER A 140 6.02 -15.27 -20.27
N LYS A 141 4.85 -14.78 -20.67
CA LYS A 141 4.64 -14.39 -22.09
C LYS A 141 5.58 -13.27 -22.55
N SER A 142 5.95 -12.36 -21.64
CA SER A 142 6.87 -11.24 -21.95
C SER A 142 8.34 -11.63 -21.80
N THR A 143 8.65 -12.71 -21.11
CA THR A 143 10.00 -13.19 -20.84
C THR A 143 10.08 -14.70 -21.04
N PRO A 144 9.92 -15.21 -22.29
CA PRO A 144 9.89 -16.65 -22.55
C PRO A 144 11.20 -17.35 -22.18
N GLU A 145 12.34 -16.67 -22.30
CA GLU A 145 13.68 -17.17 -21.91
C GLU A 145 13.98 -16.98 -20.41
N GLY A 146 13.03 -16.41 -19.65
CA GLY A 146 13.18 -16.07 -18.24
C GLY A 146 13.51 -14.60 -18.00
N ASN A 147 13.04 -14.09 -16.86
CA ASN A 147 13.34 -12.73 -16.40
C ASN A 147 14.84 -12.59 -16.08
N ILE A 148 15.51 -11.62 -16.69
CA ILE A 148 16.96 -11.36 -16.48
C ILE A 148 17.24 -10.41 -15.31
N GLU A 149 16.21 -9.70 -14.81
CA GLU A 149 16.33 -8.70 -13.77
C GLU A 149 16.28 -9.35 -12.38
N GLU A 150 17.03 -8.76 -11.42
CA GLU A 150 16.88 -9.07 -10.01
C GLU A 150 15.61 -8.42 -9.44
N PRO A 151 14.84 -9.11 -8.60
CA PRO A 151 13.62 -8.55 -8.04
C PRO A 151 13.90 -7.36 -7.11
N LEU A 152 13.07 -6.33 -7.22
CA LEU A 152 13.04 -5.26 -6.23
C LEU A 152 12.46 -5.77 -4.90
N HIS A 153 13.00 -5.26 -3.81
CA HIS A 153 12.49 -5.50 -2.46
C HIS A 153 11.71 -4.26 -1.99
N PRO A 154 10.37 -4.26 -2.02
CA PRO A 154 9.56 -3.06 -1.80
C PRO A 154 9.82 -2.38 -0.46
N LEU A 155 9.90 -3.17 0.63
CA LEU A 155 10.13 -2.64 1.97
C LEU A 155 11.54 -2.06 2.12
N ARG A 156 12.52 -2.62 1.41
CA ARG A 156 13.89 -2.08 1.38
C ARG A 156 13.91 -0.70 0.73
N VAL A 157 13.24 -0.57 -0.41
CA VAL A 157 13.09 0.73 -1.11
C VAL A 157 12.38 1.73 -0.20
N ALA A 158 11.29 1.32 0.47
CA ALA A 158 10.55 2.18 1.39
C ALA A 158 11.43 2.70 2.55
N ILE A 159 12.11 1.79 3.27
CA ILE A 159 12.96 2.13 4.41
C ILE A 159 14.15 3.01 3.96
N ALA A 160 14.79 2.67 2.84
CA ALA A 160 15.88 3.47 2.27
C ALA A 160 15.42 4.89 1.89
N SER A 161 14.16 5.02 1.46
CA SER A 161 13.57 6.30 1.06
C SER A 161 13.03 7.13 2.25
N GLY A 162 12.98 6.58 3.46
CA GLY A 162 12.55 7.31 4.65
C GLY A 162 11.15 6.95 5.17
N ALA A 163 10.57 5.82 4.75
CA ALA A 163 9.34 5.31 5.36
C ALA A 163 9.56 5.09 6.86
N THR A 164 8.56 5.47 7.67
CA THR A 164 8.60 5.36 9.13
C THR A 164 7.86 4.15 9.66
N PHE A 165 7.10 3.46 8.79
CA PHE A 165 6.48 2.17 9.09
C PHE A 165 6.61 1.24 7.87
N ALA A 166 7.14 0.04 8.10
CA ALA A 166 7.23 -1.02 7.08
C ALA A 166 6.88 -2.37 7.70
N ALA A 167 5.87 -3.03 7.15
CA ALA A 167 5.42 -4.35 7.60
C ALA A 167 5.19 -5.29 6.42
N ARG A 168 5.25 -6.59 6.68
CA ARG A 168 4.93 -7.64 5.70
C ARG A 168 3.94 -8.62 6.28
N CYS A 169 2.98 -9.06 5.46
CA CYS A 169 2.03 -10.10 5.81
C CYS A 169 1.75 -11.00 4.60
N TYR A 170 1.19 -12.17 4.87
CA TYR A 170 0.65 -13.05 3.84
C TYR A 170 -0.88 -12.89 3.78
N SER A 171 -1.44 -12.79 2.59
CA SER A 171 -2.88 -12.56 2.39
C SER A 171 -3.79 -13.68 2.92
N GLY A 172 -3.26 -14.86 3.18
CA GLY A 172 -3.98 -15.97 3.79
C GLY A 172 -3.98 -15.96 5.33
N ASP A 173 -3.18 -15.12 5.97
CA ASP A 173 -3.18 -14.92 7.42
C ASP A 173 -4.09 -13.74 7.79
N ILE A 174 -5.40 -13.97 7.79
CA ILE A 174 -6.40 -12.93 8.02
C ILE A 174 -6.24 -12.23 9.37
N PRO A 175 -6.07 -12.95 10.51
CA PRO A 175 -5.92 -12.30 11.82
C PRO A 175 -4.73 -11.34 11.89
N MET A 176 -3.55 -11.77 11.42
CA MET A 176 -2.36 -10.93 11.39
C MET A 176 -2.54 -9.76 10.43
N LEU A 177 -3.16 -9.98 9.27
CA LEU A 177 -3.37 -8.94 8.28
C LEU A 177 -4.30 -7.83 8.81
N VAL A 178 -5.37 -8.19 9.54
CA VAL A 178 -6.25 -7.21 10.23
C VAL A 178 -5.46 -6.36 11.22
N ASP A 179 -4.62 -6.98 12.04
CA ASP A 179 -3.82 -6.27 13.04
C ASP A 179 -2.80 -5.32 12.39
N LEU A 180 -2.09 -5.80 11.36
CA LEU A 180 -1.10 -4.99 10.65
C LEU A 180 -1.73 -3.87 9.82
N MET A 181 -2.91 -4.06 9.23
CA MET A 181 -3.67 -2.98 8.58
C MET A 181 -4.02 -1.88 9.58
N ALA A 182 -4.54 -2.26 10.76
CA ALA A 182 -4.86 -1.30 11.81
C ALA A 182 -3.59 -0.54 12.29
N LYS A 183 -2.49 -1.25 12.54
CA LYS A 183 -1.21 -0.64 12.93
C LYS A 183 -0.69 0.32 11.87
N ALA A 184 -0.72 -0.06 10.60
CA ALA A 184 -0.23 0.76 9.49
C ALA A 184 -1.04 2.05 9.32
N VAL A 185 -2.37 1.99 9.46
CA VAL A 185 -3.26 3.17 9.32
C VAL A 185 -3.19 4.08 10.55
N ASN A 186 -3.01 3.51 11.74
CA ASN A 186 -2.88 4.27 12.99
C ASN A 186 -1.48 4.90 13.17
N HIS A 187 -0.48 4.43 12.41
CA HIS A 187 0.83 5.05 12.40
C HIS A 187 0.78 6.44 11.77
N LYS A 188 1.50 7.41 12.36
CA LYS A 188 1.63 8.76 11.81
C LYS A 188 2.90 8.86 10.97
N GLY A 189 2.71 9.05 9.66
CA GLY A 189 3.76 9.09 8.68
C GLY A 189 3.53 8.12 7.52
N PHE A 190 4.54 7.95 6.68
CA PHE A 190 4.45 7.05 5.53
C PHE A 190 4.54 5.60 5.96
N SER A 191 3.42 4.90 5.81
CA SER A 191 3.28 3.49 6.14
C SER A 191 3.22 2.63 4.88
N VAL A 192 3.96 1.53 4.86
CA VAL A 192 3.83 0.51 3.81
C VAL A 192 3.61 -0.88 4.41
N LEU A 193 2.54 -1.54 3.99
CA LEU A 193 2.26 -2.93 4.28
C LEU A 193 2.37 -3.73 2.98
N GLN A 194 3.47 -4.47 2.81
CA GLN A 194 3.64 -5.44 1.73
C GLN A 194 2.82 -6.68 2.04
N ILE A 195 1.83 -6.97 1.20
CA ILE A 195 0.96 -8.13 1.36
C ILE A 195 1.32 -9.15 0.29
N LEU A 196 1.93 -10.26 0.72
CA LEU A 196 2.27 -11.38 -0.15
C LEU A 196 0.97 -12.01 -0.67
N GLN A 197 0.66 -11.73 -1.93
CA GLN A 197 -0.62 -12.04 -2.56
C GLN A 197 -0.43 -13.09 -3.68
N PRO A 198 -0.79 -14.37 -3.47
CA PRO A 198 -0.70 -15.37 -4.54
C PRO A 198 -1.59 -15.04 -5.74
N CYS A 199 -0.99 -14.97 -6.92
CA CYS A 199 -1.72 -14.98 -8.19
C CYS A 199 -1.88 -16.42 -8.67
N VAL A 200 -3.04 -17.02 -8.44
CA VAL A 200 -3.29 -18.45 -8.71
C VAL A 200 -3.30 -18.83 -10.19
N VAL A 201 -3.42 -17.86 -11.08
CA VAL A 201 -3.48 -18.09 -12.53
C VAL A 201 -2.10 -17.95 -13.17
N PHE A 202 -1.42 -16.85 -12.96
CA PHE A 202 -0.23 -16.49 -13.73
C PHE A 202 1.09 -16.68 -12.97
N ASN A 203 1.10 -16.72 -11.63
CA ASN A 203 2.30 -16.95 -10.85
C ASN A 203 2.20 -18.28 -10.07
N LYS A 204 2.78 -19.34 -10.64
CA LYS A 204 2.81 -20.66 -9.99
C LYS A 204 3.98 -20.85 -9.03
N VAL A 205 4.98 -19.95 -9.06
CA VAL A 205 6.15 -19.97 -8.20
C VAL A 205 5.76 -19.53 -6.79
N TYR A 206 5.13 -18.37 -6.66
CA TYR A 206 4.72 -17.78 -5.38
C TYR A 206 3.26 -18.14 -5.06
N SER A 207 3.01 -19.44 -4.91
CA SER A 207 1.70 -20.00 -4.58
C SER A 207 1.36 -19.87 -3.09
N HIS A 208 0.10 -20.15 -2.71
CA HIS A 208 -0.30 -20.26 -1.30
C HIS A 208 0.57 -21.24 -0.52
N ILE A 209 0.86 -22.42 -1.11
CA ILE A 209 1.72 -23.45 -0.48
C ILE A 209 3.14 -22.92 -0.29
N PHE A 210 3.68 -22.20 -1.28
CA PHE A 210 4.99 -21.57 -1.15
C PHE A 210 5.03 -20.63 0.05
N TYR A 211 4.12 -19.67 0.15
CA TYR A 211 4.12 -18.71 1.26
C TYR A 211 3.89 -19.39 2.61
N GLN A 212 2.96 -20.34 2.74
CA GLN A 212 2.74 -21.08 3.98
C GLN A 212 3.99 -21.80 4.49
N ARG A 213 4.87 -22.25 3.60
CA ARG A 213 6.14 -22.90 3.95
C ARG A 213 7.30 -21.93 4.15
N SER A 214 7.15 -20.70 3.67
CA SER A 214 8.24 -19.73 3.59
C SER A 214 8.20 -18.68 4.69
N ILE A 215 7.02 -18.33 5.19
CA ILE A 215 6.85 -17.26 6.18
C ILE A 215 7.22 -17.73 7.59
N TYR A 216 7.75 -16.78 8.37
CA TYR A 216 7.89 -16.91 9.81
C TYR A 216 7.59 -15.57 10.48
N GLU A 217 7.00 -15.59 11.66
CA GLU A 217 6.67 -14.39 12.41
C GLU A 217 7.89 -13.83 13.15
N LEU A 218 8.09 -12.51 13.08
CA LEU A 218 9.07 -11.82 13.91
C LEU A 218 8.67 -11.89 15.37
N LYS A 219 9.57 -12.43 16.21
CA LYS A 219 9.31 -12.63 17.64
C LYS A 219 9.56 -11.34 18.46
N GLY A 220 9.07 -11.31 19.70
CA GLY A 220 9.17 -10.17 20.59
C GLY A 220 10.60 -9.72 20.96
N SER A 221 11.62 -10.49 20.65
CA SER A 221 13.03 -10.08 20.74
C SER A 221 13.53 -9.24 19.57
N TYR A 222 12.72 -9.09 18.50
CA TYR A 222 13.05 -8.26 17.36
C TYR A 222 12.73 -6.79 17.68
N ASP A 223 13.71 -5.91 17.49
CA ASP A 223 13.53 -4.46 17.67
C ASP A 223 13.19 -3.81 16.32
N PRO A 224 11.94 -3.37 16.10
CA PRO A 224 11.55 -2.72 14.85
C PRO A 224 12.10 -1.29 14.71
N THR A 225 12.75 -0.72 15.72
CA THR A 225 13.39 0.60 15.62
C THR A 225 14.79 0.53 15.04
N ASP A 226 15.40 -0.66 15.01
CA ASP A 226 16.72 -0.87 14.41
C ASP A 226 16.60 -0.93 12.87
N LYS A 227 17.04 0.17 12.24
CA LYS A 227 16.97 0.34 10.79
C LYS A 227 17.85 -0.65 10.03
N GLU A 228 19.03 -0.98 10.57
CA GLU A 228 19.97 -1.90 9.90
C GLU A 228 19.44 -3.33 9.96
N ALA A 229 18.94 -3.76 11.12
CA ALA A 229 18.29 -5.05 11.27
C ALA A 229 17.05 -5.16 10.36
N ALA A 230 16.22 -4.12 10.31
CA ALA A 230 15.07 -4.07 9.42
C ALA A 230 15.49 -4.19 7.94
N PHE A 231 16.54 -3.48 7.55
CA PHE A 231 17.07 -3.51 6.20
C PHE A 231 17.59 -4.88 5.80
N ALA A 232 18.29 -5.57 6.71
CA ALA A 232 18.74 -6.95 6.52
C ALA A 232 17.54 -7.91 6.38
N LYS A 233 16.52 -7.76 7.24
CA LYS A 233 15.30 -8.59 7.21
C LYS A 233 14.51 -8.47 5.91
N THR A 234 14.56 -7.32 5.23
CA THR A 234 13.87 -7.18 3.94
C THR A 234 14.40 -8.09 2.85
N LEU A 235 15.66 -8.54 2.96
CA LEU A 235 16.34 -9.41 1.98
C LEU A 235 16.12 -10.90 2.23
N GLU A 236 15.62 -11.28 3.41
CA GLU A 236 15.36 -12.67 3.72
C GLU A 236 14.20 -13.18 2.86
N TRP A 237 14.50 -14.18 2.00
CA TRP A 237 13.55 -14.76 1.06
C TRP A 237 13.80 -16.26 0.86
N GLY A 238 12.74 -17.01 0.56
CA GLY A 238 12.78 -18.45 0.35
C GLY A 238 12.08 -19.24 1.45
N ILE A 239 12.17 -20.58 1.36
CA ILE A 239 11.49 -21.49 2.29
C ILE A 239 11.97 -21.27 3.74
N GLY A 240 11.02 -20.97 4.64
CA GLY A 240 11.28 -20.71 6.06
C GLY A 240 12.05 -19.42 6.35
N LYS A 241 12.20 -18.53 5.37
CA LYS A 241 13.06 -17.33 5.48
C LYS A 241 12.34 -16.00 5.24
N ILE A 242 11.03 -15.98 5.00
CA ILE A 242 10.31 -14.73 4.75
C ILE A 242 9.74 -14.20 6.07
N PRO A 243 10.30 -13.13 6.66
CA PRO A 243 9.77 -12.56 7.89
C PRO A 243 8.45 -11.85 7.62
N ILE A 244 7.44 -12.08 8.50
CA ILE A 244 6.18 -11.36 8.54
C ILE A 244 6.00 -10.66 9.89
N GLY A 245 5.23 -9.58 9.91
CA GLY A 245 5.07 -8.69 11.06
C GLY A 245 5.58 -7.29 10.76
N VAL A 246 5.80 -6.49 11.80
CA VAL A 246 6.37 -5.14 11.69
C VAL A 246 7.88 -5.25 11.59
N LEU A 247 8.45 -4.91 10.42
CA LEU A 247 9.90 -4.93 10.19
C LEU A 247 10.57 -3.63 10.65
N TYR A 248 9.90 -2.49 10.47
CA TYR A 248 10.43 -1.18 10.85
C TYR A 248 9.34 -0.26 11.34
N GLN A 249 9.58 0.43 12.45
CA GLN A 249 8.65 1.43 12.99
C GLN A 249 9.41 2.45 13.84
N VAL A 250 9.37 3.71 13.44
CA VAL A 250 9.89 4.86 14.19
C VAL A 250 8.90 6.01 14.15
N LYS A 251 9.06 6.99 15.03
CA LYS A 251 8.23 8.20 15.07
C LYS A 251 9.04 9.38 14.58
N GLU A 252 8.60 9.98 13.49
CA GLU A 252 9.15 11.19 12.91
C GLU A 252 8.02 12.16 12.55
N PRO A 253 8.26 13.47 12.52
CA PRO A 253 7.25 14.43 12.11
C PRO A 253 6.76 14.15 10.69
N THR A 254 5.46 14.18 10.48
CA THR A 254 4.88 14.00 9.15
C THR A 254 5.05 15.25 8.29
N TYR A 255 4.97 15.08 6.96
CA TYR A 255 4.99 16.21 6.04
C TYR A 255 3.88 17.22 6.36
N GLU A 256 2.69 16.74 6.64
CA GLU A 256 1.51 17.54 6.96
C GLU A 256 1.69 18.32 8.26
N GLU A 257 2.31 17.75 9.30
CA GLU A 257 2.62 18.44 10.56
C GLU A 257 3.60 19.59 10.38
N GLN A 258 4.44 19.54 9.37
CA GLN A 258 5.42 20.58 9.06
C GLN A 258 4.87 21.71 8.18
N ILE A 259 3.59 21.65 7.75
CA ILE A 259 2.93 22.69 6.95
C ILE A 259 2.06 23.57 7.85
N PRO A 260 2.52 24.78 8.29
CA PRO A 260 1.78 25.63 9.24
C PRO A 260 0.38 26.00 8.73
N GLN A 261 0.22 26.08 7.41
CA GLN A 261 -1.02 26.51 6.76
C GLN A 261 -2.18 25.58 7.00
N ILE A 262 -1.95 24.27 7.23
CA ILE A 262 -3.01 23.27 7.39
C ILE A 262 -3.23 22.79 8.83
N GLN A 263 -2.41 23.25 9.79
CA GLN A 263 -2.46 22.78 11.17
C GLN A 263 -3.79 23.14 11.88
N LYS A 264 -4.23 24.39 11.77
CA LYS A 264 -5.44 24.85 12.47
C LYS A 264 -6.72 24.39 11.77
N ARG A 265 -6.72 24.32 10.46
CA ARG A 265 -7.90 24.01 9.67
C ARG A 265 -7.52 23.39 8.32
N ALA A 266 -8.13 22.25 7.99
CA ALA A 266 -7.96 21.60 6.70
C ALA A 266 -8.28 22.57 5.53
N LEU A 267 -7.58 22.42 4.40
CA LEU A 267 -7.77 23.32 3.25
C LEU A 267 -9.21 23.29 2.74
N VAL A 268 -9.81 22.11 2.63
CA VAL A 268 -11.20 21.92 2.16
C VAL A 268 -12.23 22.60 3.05
N ALA A 269 -11.92 22.83 4.33
CA ALA A 269 -12.82 23.48 5.27
C ALA A 269 -12.71 25.02 5.26
N ARG A 270 -11.82 25.60 4.44
CA ARG A 270 -11.65 27.04 4.34
C ARG A 270 -12.67 27.63 3.37
N PRO A 271 -13.27 28.78 3.69
CA PRO A 271 -14.15 29.45 2.74
C PRO A 271 -13.36 29.88 1.50
N ALA A 272 -13.91 29.60 0.33
CA ALA A 272 -13.37 30.14 -0.92
C ALA A 272 -13.49 31.67 -0.90
N LYS A 273 -12.36 32.37 -0.86
CA LYS A 273 -12.32 33.85 -1.02
C LYS A 273 -11.83 34.15 -2.43
N LYS A 274 -12.60 34.93 -3.17
CA LYS A 274 -12.07 35.57 -4.38
C LYS A 274 -10.89 36.45 -3.96
N ARG A 275 -9.71 36.15 -4.44
CA ARG A 275 -8.52 36.99 -4.25
C ARG A 275 -8.19 37.66 -5.56
N ASP A 276 -7.97 38.99 -5.49
CA ASP A 276 -7.36 39.72 -6.57
C ASP A 276 -5.86 39.36 -6.59
N ILE A 277 -5.42 38.76 -7.66
CA ILE A 277 -4.02 38.35 -7.83
C ILE A 277 -3.21 39.31 -8.69
N ARG A 278 -3.82 40.46 -9.14
CA ARG A 278 -3.13 41.42 -10.03
C ARG A 278 -1.83 41.92 -9.45
N GLU A 279 -1.79 42.25 -8.17
CA GLU A 279 -0.56 42.67 -7.49
C GLU A 279 0.52 41.59 -7.46
N LEU A 280 0.14 40.29 -7.40
CA LEU A 280 1.07 39.17 -7.47
C LEU A 280 1.64 39.03 -8.89
N LEU A 281 0.77 39.18 -9.91
CA LEU A 281 1.19 39.11 -11.32
C LEU A 281 2.18 40.22 -11.69
N ILE A 282 1.99 41.45 -11.17
CA ILE A 282 2.92 42.56 -11.39
C ILE A 282 4.34 42.27 -10.86
N LYS A 283 4.46 41.48 -9.79
CA LYS A 283 5.78 41.12 -9.23
C LYS A 283 6.58 40.15 -10.10
N TYR A 284 5.98 39.53 -11.09
CA TYR A 284 6.60 38.58 -12.00
C TYR A 284 6.68 39.08 -13.46
N GLN A 285 6.28 40.32 -13.71
CA GLN A 285 6.53 41.07 -14.94
C GLN A 285 7.82 41.89 -14.82
#